data_d1e867ede21f0545c5ef0e949b9ea505
#
_entry.id   d1e867ede21f0545c5ef0e949b9ea505
#
_cell.length_a   1.000
_cell.length_b   1.000
_cell.length_c   1.000
_cell.angle_alpha   90.00
_cell.angle_beta   90.00
_cell.angle_gamma   90.00
#
_symmetry.space_group_name_H-M   'P 1'
#
loop_
_entity.id
_entity.type
_entity.pdbx_description
1 polymer ?
#
loop_
_entity_poly.entity_id
_entity_poly.type
_entity_poly.pdbx_seq_one_letter_code
_entity_poly.pdbx_strand_id
1 'polypeptide(L)'
;MSIAIALQHVPYETPGRLVDVFRDFGIPLQVRHLYKGDEVPTDLDEVRVMIVLGGPMGVADIGNAKYPFLEQEVAVLKRLVAADRPVLGICLGAQLLAFAAGAKVYPNAKPGAKPEDPATPMPEFGWGPVNFPFPGGTEPIVMGLMDGAMMFHWHFDTFDLPKLPAPPPPAAGAPPGPPPPTGNALLSSNRTCKNQAFRFKNRLFGFQYHFEMDEAGIEAAAANAGEDVLKVLGSEGIKKVREETQRHYPRHARLGNRIIQNFVQYLKVY
;
A
#
# COMPACT_ATOMS: atom_id res chain seq x y z
N MET A 1 8.02 -25.33 -4.78
CA MET A 1 7.92 -24.53 -3.52
C MET A 1 7.27 -23.21 -3.88
N SER A 2 6.23 -22.85 -3.17
CA SER A 2 5.57 -21.55 -3.42
C SER A 2 6.45 -20.37 -2.96
N ILE A 3 6.54 -19.34 -3.79
CA ILE A 3 7.41 -18.18 -3.63
C ILE A 3 6.62 -16.90 -3.39
N ALA A 4 7.23 -15.92 -2.75
CA ALA A 4 6.77 -14.54 -2.76
C ALA A 4 7.39 -13.80 -3.95
N ILE A 5 6.60 -12.98 -4.65
CA ILE A 5 7.09 -12.13 -5.74
C ILE A 5 6.88 -10.68 -5.36
N ALA A 6 7.93 -9.87 -5.43
CA ALA A 6 7.86 -8.41 -5.27
C ALA A 6 8.05 -7.73 -6.64
N LEU A 7 7.09 -6.89 -7.02
CA LEU A 7 7.16 -6.05 -8.21
C LEU A 7 7.77 -4.71 -7.81
N GLN A 8 8.93 -4.39 -8.40
CA GLN A 8 9.71 -3.18 -8.11
C GLN A 8 9.73 -2.27 -9.34
N HIS A 9 9.27 -1.03 -9.19
CA HIS A 9 9.05 -0.07 -10.27
C HIS A 9 10.22 0.86 -10.54
N VAL A 10 11.04 1.13 -9.53
CA VAL A 10 12.22 2.01 -9.61
C VAL A 10 13.36 1.46 -8.76
N PRO A 11 14.62 1.81 -9.05
CA PRO A 11 15.77 1.22 -8.35
C PRO A 11 15.84 1.57 -6.85
N TYR A 12 15.27 2.68 -6.43
CA TYR A 12 15.38 3.19 -5.07
C TYR A 12 14.20 2.84 -4.14
N GLU A 13 13.08 2.32 -4.67
CA GLU A 13 11.99 1.77 -3.86
C GLU A 13 12.08 0.24 -3.83
N THR A 14 13.02 -0.24 -3.01
CA THR A 14 13.33 -1.66 -2.87
C THR A 14 12.38 -2.37 -1.90
N PRO A 15 12.35 -3.72 -1.86
CA PRO A 15 11.58 -4.45 -0.85
C PRO A 15 12.05 -4.19 0.60
N GLY A 16 13.20 -3.56 0.80
CA GLY A 16 13.72 -3.21 2.13
C GLY A 16 13.68 -4.40 3.09
N ARG A 17 13.14 -4.17 4.29
CA ARG A 17 13.07 -5.17 5.36
C ARG A 17 12.19 -6.40 5.07
N LEU A 18 11.37 -6.38 4.02
CA LEU A 18 10.64 -7.57 3.59
C LEU A 18 11.58 -8.73 3.28
N VAL A 19 12.74 -8.44 2.67
CA VAL A 19 13.73 -9.47 2.28
C VAL A 19 14.16 -10.30 3.49
N ASP A 20 14.56 -9.65 4.55
CA ASP A 20 15.07 -10.33 5.74
C ASP A 20 13.97 -11.10 6.47
N VAL A 21 12.81 -10.46 6.69
CA VAL A 21 11.70 -11.14 7.40
C VAL A 21 11.20 -12.34 6.60
N PHE A 22 10.99 -12.23 5.30
CA PHE A 22 10.55 -13.37 4.49
C PHE A 22 11.57 -14.52 4.50
N ARG A 23 12.87 -14.20 4.41
CA ARG A 23 13.96 -15.18 4.54
C ARG A 23 13.93 -15.89 5.91
N ASP A 24 13.78 -15.14 6.99
CA ASP A 24 13.75 -15.67 8.36
C ASP A 24 12.56 -16.61 8.60
N PHE A 25 11.47 -16.40 7.87
CA PHE A 25 10.30 -17.30 7.86
C PHE A 25 10.38 -18.43 6.83
N GLY A 26 11.48 -18.54 6.07
CA GLY A 26 11.70 -19.59 5.08
C GLY A 26 10.85 -19.43 3.81
N ILE A 27 10.43 -18.21 3.47
CA ILE A 27 9.69 -17.92 2.24
C ILE A 27 10.63 -17.22 1.25
N PRO A 28 11.00 -17.87 0.13
CA PRO A 28 11.81 -17.22 -0.90
C PRO A 28 11.09 -15.99 -1.46
N LEU A 29 11.78 -14.86 -1.50
CA LEU A 29 11.30 -13.61 -2.11
C LEU A 29 12.05 -13.34 -3.41
N GLN A 30 11.35 -13.41 -4.54
CA GLN A 30 11.88 -13.03 -5.85
C GLN A 30 11.45 -11.60 -6.18
N VAL A 31 12.41 -10.77 -6.58
CA VAL A 31 12.14 -9.40 -7.02
C VAL A 31 12.11 -9.36 -8.54
N ARG A 32 11.04 -8.80 -9.10
CA ARG A 32 10.92 -8.46 -10.52
C ARG A 32 11.21 -6.97 -10.69
N HIS A 33 12.31 -6.64 -11.32
CA HIS A 33 12.74 -5.28 -11.58
C HIS A 33 12.08 -4.75 -12.87
N LEU A 34 10.83 -4.30 -12.77
CA LEU A 34 10.04 -3.87 -13.94
C LEU A 34 10.71 -2.73 -14.69
N TYR A 35 11.41 -1.84 -13.98
CA TYR A 35 12.20 -0.77 -14.56
C TYR A 35 13.42 -1.23 -15.38
N LYS A 36 13.79 -2.53 -15.26
CA LYS A 36 14.83 -3.16 -16.09
C LYS A 36 14.25 -4.01 -17.22
N GLY A 37 12.93 -4.10 -17.31
CA GLY A 37 12.25 -4.91 -18.32
C GLY A 37 11.90 -6.33 -17.88
N ASP A 38 11.99 -6.65 -16.57
CA ASP A 38 11.46 -7.92 -16.08
C ASP A 38 9.94 -7.94 -16.32
N GLU A 39 9.43 -9.12 -16.67
CA GLU A 39 8.00 -9.30 -16.94
C GLU A 39 7.18 -9.42 -15.65
N VAL A 40 5.95 -8.87 -15.68
CA VAL A 40 4.94 -9.14 -14.67
C VAL A 40 4.49 -10.60 -14.81
N PRO A 41 4.57 -11.44 -13.77
CA PRO A 41 4.26 -12.86 -13.88
C PRO A 41 2.76 -13.08 -14.17
N THR A 42 2.47 -13.77 -15.25
CA THR A 42 1.11 -14.16 -15.65
C THR A 42 0.70 -15.54 -15.15
N ASP A 43 1.69 -16.45 -15.00
CA ASP A 43 1.51 -17.71 -14.30
C ASP A 43 1.68 -17.48 -12.79
N LEU A 44 0.65 -17.82 -12.03
CA LEU A 44 0.57 -17.57 -10.61
C LEU A 44 0.55 -18.85 -9.76
N ASP A 45 0.68 -20.03 -10.34
CA ASP A 45 0.49 -21.31 -9.64
C ASP A 45 1.47 -21.50 -8.49
N GLU A 46 2.74 -21.13 -8.67
CA GLU A 46 3.77 -21.18 -7.62
C GLU A 46 3.84 -19.90 -6.78
N VAL A 47 3.02 -18.89 -7.06
CA VAL A 47 3.04 -17.61 -6.33
C VAL A 47 2.24 -17.72 -5.04
N ARG A 48 2.89 -17.68 -3.90
CA ARG A 48 2.25 -17.65 -2.57
C ARG A 48 1.63 -16.30 -2.25
N VAL A 49 2.34 -15.25 -2.58
CA VAL A 49 1.91 -13.86 -2.37
C VAL A 49 2.54 -12.95 -3.43
N MET A 50 1.75 -12.00 -3.91
CA MET A 50 2.21 -10.88 -4.71
C MET A 50 2.42 -9.66 -3.82
N ILE A 51 3.61 -9.07 -3.85
CA ILE A 51 3.95 -7.82 -3.20
C ILE A 51 4.11 -6.78 -4.30
N VAL A 52 3.38 -5.68 -4.23
CA VAL A 52 3.47 -4.57 -5.18
C VAL A 52 4.02 -3.38 -4.44
N LEU A 53 5.24 -2.97 -4.79
CA LEU A 53 5.97 -1.90 -4.11
C LEU A 53 5.49 -0.52 -4.55
N GLY A 54 6.11 0.50 -3.99
CA GLY A 54 5.89 1.89 -4.35
C GLY A 54 6.53 2.29 -5.69
N GLY A 55 6.32 3.53 -6.08
CA GLY A 55 6.88 4.14 -7.29
C GLY A 55 6.36 5.55 -7.52
N PRO A 56 7.05 6.36 -8.32
CA PRO A 56 6.66 7.74 -8.61
C PRO A 56 5.49 7.85 -9.61
N MET A 57 5.02 6.74 -10.17
CA MET A 57 3.88 6.68 -11.07
C MET A 57 2.58 6.76 -10.27
N GLY A 58 1.48 7.04 -10.98
CA GLY A 58 0.11 6.98 -10.44
C GLY A 58 -0.79 6.05 -11.25
N VAL A 59 -2.00 5.81 -10.74
CA VAL A 59 -3.04 5.06 -11.47
C VAL A 59 -3.40 5.77 -12.79
N ALA A 60 -3.22 7.09 -12.87
CA ALA A 60 -3.41 7.86 -14.10
C ALA A 60 -2.40 7.51 -15.22
N ASP A 61 -1.28 6.88 -14.87
CA ASP A 61 -0.27 6.44 -15.83
C ASP A 61 -0.55 5.06 -16.45
N ILE A 62 -1.64 4.40 -16.08
CA ILE A 62 -2.05 3.13 -16.70
C ILE A 62 -2.35 3.37 -18.18
N GLY A 63 -1.69 2.59 -19.05
CA GLY A 63 -1.76 2.79 -20.51
C GLY A 63 -0.72 3.76 -21.08
N ASN A 64 0.09 4.38 -20.23
CA ASN A 64 1.22 5.20 -20.68
C ASN A 64 2.34 4.30 -21.22
N ALA A 65 2.77 4.54 -22.46
CA ALA A 65 3.83 3.78 -23.12
C ALA A 65 5.18 3.79 -22.36
N LYS A 66 5.40 4.77 -21.49
CA LYS A 66 6.59 4.83 -20.62
C LYS A 66 6.55 3.76 -19.52
N TYR A 67 5.36 3.32 -19.11
CA TYR A 67 5.16 2.38 -18.01
C TYR A 67 4.23 1.21 -18.41
N PRO A 68 4.61 0.42 -19.43
CA PRO A 68 3.73 -0.61 -20.00
C PRO A 68 3.39 -1.72 -19.00
N PHE A 69 4.22 -1.89 -17.97
CA PHE A 69 4.01 -2.87 -16.90
C PHE A 69 2.79 -2.57 -16.01
N LEU A 70 2.38 -1.29 -15.87
CA LEU A 70 1.24 -0.93 -15.01
C LEU A 70 -0.07 -1.57 -15.47
N GLU A 71 -0.32 -1.62 -16.77
CA GLU A 71 -1.50 -2.28 -17.33
C GLU A 71 -1.48 -3.79 -17.06
N GLN A 72 -0.31 -4.42 -17.23
CA GLN A 72 -0.09 -5.84 -16.95
C GLN A 72 -0.29 -6.14 -15.44
N GLU A 73 0.24 -5.31 -14.57
CA GLU A 73 0.07 -5.43 -13.12
C GLU A 73 -1.41 -5.37 -12.72
N VAL A 74 -2.14 -4.38 -13.21
CA VAL A 74 -3.58 -4.24 -12.94
C VAL A 74 -4.35 -5.46 -13.44
N ALA A 75 -4.00 -6.01 -14.61
CA ALA A 75 -4.63 -7.23 -15.11
C ALA A 75 -4.37 -8.43 -14.19
N VAL A 76 -3.14 -8.61 -13.70
CA VAL A 76 -2.78 -9.64 -12.74
C VAL A 76 -3.46 -9.40 -11.39
N LEU A 77 -3.44 -8.18 -10.87
CA LEU A 77 -4.11 -7.82 -9.62
C LEU A 77 -5.61 -8.10 -9.66
N LYS A 78 -6.31 -7.81 -10.76
CA LYS A 78 -7.73 -8.14 -10.93
C LYS A 78 -7.98 -9.65 -10.79
N ARG A 79 -7.11 -10.50 -11.35
CA ARG A 79 -7.18 -11.96 -11.20
C ARG A 79 -6.98 -12.39 -9.74
N LEU A 80 -5.97 -11.83 -9.06
CA LEU A 80 -5.69 -12.10 -7.65
C LEU A 80 -6.84 -11.64 -6.75
N VAL A 81 -7.41 -10.46 -7.01
CA VAL A 81 -8.58 -9.93 -6.31
C VAL A 81 -9.79 -10.84 -6.50
N ALA A 82 -10.07 -11.28 -7.73
CA ALA A 82 -11.18 -12.19 -8.01
C ALA A 82 -11.06 -13.50 -7.22
N ALA A 83 -9.87 -14.08 -7.18
CA ALA A 83 -9.56 -15.35 -6.53
C ALA A 83 -9.25 -15.24 -5.02
N ASP A 84 -9.32 -14.03 -4.42
CA ASP A 84 -8.92 -13.74 -3.02
C ASP A 84 -7.52 -14.30 -2.69
N ARG A 85 -6.57 -14.16 -3.62
CA ARG A 85 -5.18 -14.62 -3.42
C ARG A 85 -4.38 -13.54 -2.70
N PRO A 86 -3.40 -13.92 -1.85
CA PRO A 86 -2.66 -12.97 -1.05
C PRO A 86 -1.95 -11.88 -1.86
N VAL A 87 -2.23 -10.61 -1.54
CA VAL A 87 -1.55 -9.44 -2.09
C VAL A 87 -1.20 -8.48 -0.96
N LEU A 88 0.01 -7.93 -1.01
CA LEU A 88 0.46 -6.82 -0.18
C LEU A 88 0.85 -5.67 -1.09
N GLY A 89 0.04 -4.61 -1.12
CA GLY A 89 0.33 -3.37 -1.84
C GLY A 89 0.89 -2.30 -0.90
N ILE A 90 1.95 -1.61 -1.34
CA ILE A 90 2.60 -0.52 -0.59
C ILE A 90 2.67 0.72 -1.47
N CYS A 91 2.19 1.85 -0.98
CA CYS A 91 2.14 3.15 -1.67
C CYS A 91 1.44 3.02 -3.03
N LEU A 92 2.14 3.17 -4.16
CA LEU A 92 1.59 2.90 -5.49
C LEU A 92 0.92 1.52 -5.56
N GLY A 93 1.55 0.49 -4.98
CA GLY A 93 0.99 -0.85 -4.97
C GLY A 93 -0.35 -0.96 -4.23
N ALA A 94 -0.56 -0.19 -3.16
CA ALA A 94 -1.85 -0.11 -2.49
C ALA A 94 -2.90 0.59 -3.36
N GLN A 95 -2.51 1.62 -4.11
CA GLN A 95 -3.37 2.34 -5.04
C GLN A 95 -3.78 1.44 -6.22
N LEU A 96 -2.82 0.71 -6.82
CA LEU A 96 -3.09 -0.25 -7.90
C LEU A 96 -4.00 -1.40 -7.43
N LEU A 97 -3.79 -1.91 -6.21
CA LEU A 97 -4.66 -2.93 -5.63
C LEU A 97 -6.08 -2.40 -5.39
N ALA A 98 -6.23 -1.20 -4.83
CA ALA A 98 -7.51 -0.57 -4.63
C ALA A 98 -8.24 -0.35 -5.96
N PHE A 99 -7.54 0.15 -6.98
CA PHE A 99 -8.06 0.32 -8.34
C PHE A 99 -8.48 -1.01 -8.99
N ALA A 100 -7.65 -2.04 -8.89
CA ALA A 100 -7.96 -3.38 -9.40
C ALA A 100 -9.19 -3.99 -8.72
N ALA A 101 -9.44 -3.62 -7.46
CA ALA A 101 -10.62 -4.01 -6.69
C ALA A 101 -11.84 -3.07 -6.93
N GLY A 102 -11.76 -2.15 -7.90
CA GLY A 102 -12.87 -1.28 -8.31
C GLY A 102 -13.01 0.01 -7.49
N ALA A 103 -12.06 0.34 -6.63
CA ALA A 103 -12.06 1.61 -5.90
C ALA A 103 -11.49 2.76 -6.74
N LYS A 104 -11.86 3.99 -6.38
CA LYS A 104 -11.26 5.19 -6.98
C LYS A 104 -9.91 5.48 -6.32
N VAL A 105 -8.98 5.99 -7.12
CA VAL A 105 -7.70 6.58 -6.69
C VAL A 105 -7.70 8.03 -7.14
N TYR A 106 -7.28 8.93 -6.29
CA TYR A 106 -7.37 10.38 -6.53
C TYR A 106 -6.34 11.14 -5.67
N PRO A 107 -5.99 12.39 -6.04
CA PRO A 107 -5.09 13.21 -5.23
C PRO A 107 -5.58 13.37 -3.80
N ASN A 108 -4.70 13.18 -2.82
CA ASN A 108 -5.04 13.41 -1.41
C ASN A 108 -5.32 14.90 -1.19
N ALA A 109 -6.42 15.19 -0.49
CA ALA A 109 -6.91 16.56 -0.30
C ALA A 109 -7.25 16.81 1.18
N LYS A 110 -7.35 18.10 1.56
CA LYS A 110 -7.75 18.48 2.91
C LYS A 110 -9.07 17.83 3.32
N PRO A 111 -9.22 17.41 4.58
CA PRO A 111 -10.48 16.88 5.09
C PRO A 111 -11.66 17.82 4.79
N GLY A 112 -12.72 17.28 4.18
CA GLY A 112 -13.89 18.05 3.77
C GLY A 112 -13.81 18.69 2.37
N ALA A 113 -12.65 18.71 1.74
CA ALA A 113 -12.55 19.04 0.31
C ALA A 113 -13.11 17.88 -0.53
N LYS A 114 -13.66 18.21 -1.68
CA LYS A 114 -14.06 17.19 -2.65
C LYS A 114 -12.80 16.64 -3.33
N PRO A 115 -12.71 15.34 -3.59
CA PRO A 115 -11.55 14.74 -4.27
C PRO A 115 -11.19 15.40 -5.61
N GLU A 116 -12.20 15.97 -6.28
CA GLU A 116 -12.04 16.64 -7.56
C GLU A 116 -11.65 18.13 -7.46
N ASP A 117 -11.50 18.65 -6.24
CA ASP A 117 -11.10 20.06 -6.05
C ASP A 117 -9.58 20.19 -6.10
N PRO A 118 -9.00 20.69 -7.23
CA PRO A 118 -7.55 20.83 -7.38
C PRO A 118 -6.96 21.93 -6.49
N ALA A 119 -7.79 22.75 -5.83
CA ALA A 119 -7.34 23.89 -5.04
C ALA A 119 -6.76 23.52 -3.68
N THR A 120 -6.89 22.25 -3.24
CA THR A 120 -6.48 21.83 -1.89
C THR A 120 -5.73 20.50 -1.83
N PRO A 121 -4.73 20.22 -2.71
CA PRO A 121 -3.94 19.01 -2.59
C PRO A 121 -3.19 19.00 -1.24
N MET A 122 -3.12 17.84 -0.63
CA MET A 122 -2.45 17.64 0.65
C MET A 122 -1.61 16.37 0.62
N PRO A 123 -0.53 16.38 -0.20
CA PRO A 123 0.37 15.24 -0.26
C PRO A 123 1.08 15.03 1.09
N GLU A 124 1.49 13.81 1.35
CA GLU A 124 2.23 13.47 2.57
C GLU A 124 3.65 13.05 2.23
N PHE A 125 4.64 13.79 2.73
CA PHE A 125 6.05 13.49 2.58
C PHE A 125 6.78 13.60 3.92
N GLY A 126 7.55 12.55 4.24
CA GLY A 126 8.31 12.45 5.48
C GLY A 126 7.57 11.70 6.58
N TRP A 127 7.78 12.11 7.83
CA TRP A 127 7.32 11.39 9.00
C TRP A 127 5.99 11.90 9.51
N GLY A 128 5.03 11.00 9.65
CA GLY A 128 3.70 11.31 10.16
C GLY A 128 3.12 10.19 11.03
N PRO A 129 2.26 10.54 12.02
CA PRO A 129 1.59 9.55 12.84
C PRO A 129 0.43 8.90 12.08
N VAL A 130 0.22 7.61 12.34
CA VAL A 130 -0.99 6.87 11.93
C VAL A 130 -1.72 6.35 13.17
N ASN A 131 -3.04 6.24 13.07
CA ASN A 131 -3.92 5.71 14.09
C ASN A 131 -4.65 4.47 13.56
N PHE A 132 -5.05 3.59 14.44
CA PHE A 132 -5.65 2.29 14.14
C PHE A 132 -7.09 2.24 14.66
N PRO A 133 -8.06 2.79 13.90
CA PRO A 133 -9.43 2.91 14.35
C PRO A 133 -10.11 1.54 14.49
N PHE A 134 -10.96 1.39 15.51
CA PHE A 134 -11.83 0.22 15.64
C PHE A 134 -12.86 0.16 14.47
N PRO A 135 -13.20 -1.01 13.90
CA PRO A 135 -12.67 -2.34 14.26
C PRO A 135 -11.35 -2.71 13.56
N GLY A 136 -10.92 -2.00 12.53
CA GLY A 136 -9.77 -2.36 11.72
C GLY A 136 -8.45 -2.45 12.51
N GLY A 137 -8.29 -1.63 13.54
CA GLY A 137 -7.13 -1.69 14.44
C GLY A 137 -7.01 -2.99 15.25
N THR A 138 -8.02 -3.85 15.24
CA THR A 138 -7.96 -5.19 15.86
C THR A 138 -7.60 -6.30 14.88
N GLU A 139 -7.41 -5.98 13.61
CA GLU A 139 -7.02 -6.96 12.60
C GLU A 139 -5.62 -7.52 12.87
N PRO A 140 -5.40 -8.83 12.64
CA PRO A 140 -4.13 -9.48 12.97
C PRO A 140 -2.90 -8.80 12.38
N ILE A 141 -3.00 -8.22 11.17
CA ILE A 141 -1.88 -7.59 10.48
C ILE A 141 -1.32 -6.36 11.20
N VAL A 142 -2.16 -5.62 11.91
CA VAL A 142 -1.77 -4.42 12.68
C VAL A 142 -1.68 -4.69 14.18
N MET A 143 -1.76 -5.94 14.61
CA MET A 143 -1.68 -6.32 16.02
C MET A 143 -0.33 -5.91 16.63
N GLY A 144 -0.39 -5.23 17.78
CA GLY A 144 0.78 -4.73 18.49
C GLY A 144 1.25 -3.34 18.03
N LEU A 145 0.51 -2.69 17.11
CA LEU A 145 0.68 -1.29 16.80
C LEU A 145 -0.27 -0.45 17.66
N MET A 146 0.11 0.81 17.89
CA MET A 146 -0.66 1.74 18.73
C MET A 146 -0.85 3.06 17.97
N ASP A 147 -1.91 3.77 18.33
CA ASP A 147 -2.17 5.12 17.82
C ASP A 147 -0.97 6.04 18.01
N GLY A 148 -0.74 6.91 17.04
CA GLY A 148 0.43 7.78 17.00
C GLY A 148 1.72 7.08 16.55
N ALA A 149 1.64 5.87 15.96
CA ALA A 149 2.80 5.22 15.36
C ALA A 149 3.36 6.07 14.22
N MET A 150 4.61 6.52 14.35
CA MET A 150 5.28 7.31 13.31
C MET A 150 5.67 6.40 12.16
N MET A 151 5.13 6.72 10.96
CA MET A 151 5.40 6.01 9.70
C MET A 151 5.98 6.97 8.67
N PHE A 152 6.67 6.42 7.68
CA PHE A 152 7.22 7.18 6.57
C PHE A 152 6.20 7.28 5.44
N HIS A 153 5.84 8.49 5.03
CA HIS A 153 4.90 8.79 3.97
C HIS A 153 5.63 9.40 2.78
N TRP A 154 5.26 9.00 1.56
CA TRP A 154 5.83 9.54 0.34
C TRP A 154 4.84 9.41 -0.82
N HIS A 155 3.73 10.18 -0.77
CA HIS A 155 2.65 10.06 -1.74
C HIS A 155 1.88 11.34 -1.99
N PHE A 156 1.36 11.47 -3.21
CA PHE A 156 0.41 12.51 -3.63
C PHE A 156 -1.02 12.03 -3.53
N ASP A 157 -1.28 10.78 -3.95
CA ASP A 157 -2.60 10.22 -4.11
C ASP A 157 -3.03 9.40 -2.89
N THR A 158 -4.34 9.18 -2.82
CA THR A 158 -5.02 8.28 -1.90
C THR A 158 -6.10 7.49 -2.65
N PHE A 159 -6.82 6.64 -1.96
CA PHE A 159 -7.83 5.76 -2.54
C PHE A 159 -9.07 5.65 -1.66
N ASP A 160 -10.19 5.31 -2.28
CA ASP A 160 -11.35 4.81 -1.55
C ASP A 160 -11.13 3.36 -1.10
N LEU A 161 -11.84 2.95 -0.04
CA LEU A 161 -11.83 1.54 0.36
C LEU A 161 -12.59 0.71 -0.68
N PRO A 162 -11.99 -0.38 -1.21
CA PRO A 162 -12.70 -1.30 -2.09
C PRO A 162 -13.93 -1.89 -1.39
N LYS A 163 -14.96 -2.20 -2.17
CA LYS A 163 -16.22 -2.76 -1.64
C LYS A 163 -16.61 -4.00 -2.44
N LEU A 164 -17.21 -4.96 -1.77
CA LEU A 164 -17.86 -6.07 -2.48
C LEU A 164 -18.99 -5.52 -3.36
N PRO A 165 -19.29 -6.17 -4.49
CA PRO A 165 -20.50 -5.87 -5.25
C PRO A 165 -21.72 -5.93 -4.35
N ALA A 166 -22.66 -5.02 -4.57
CA ALA A 166 -23.95 -5.10 -3.85
C ALA A 166 -24.60 -6.46 -4.09
N PRO A 167 -25.13 -7.11 -3.06
CA PRO A 167 -25.91 -8.33 -3.25
C PRO A 167 -27.14 -8.03 -4.11
N PRO A 168 -27.68 -9.02 -4.81
CA PRO A 168 -28.92 -8.86 -5.54
C PRO A 168 -30.03 -8.33 -4.61
N PRO A 169 -30.96 -7.52 -5.11
CA PRO A 169 -32.05 -7.03 -4.29
C PRO A 169 -32.81 -8.20 -3.67
N PRO A 170 -33.29 -8.09 -2.41
CA PRO A 170 -34.09 -9.13 -1.78
C PRO A 170 -35.32 -9.40 -2.62
N ALA A 171 -35.83 -10.64 -2.57
CA ALA A 171 -37.04 -10.99 -3.25
C ALA A 171 -38.21 -10.09 -2.78
N ALA A 172 -39.13 -9.78 -3.67
CA ALA A 172 -40.26 -8.91 -3.38
C ALA A 172 -41.03 -9.44 -2.13
N GLY A 173 -41.16 -8.59 -1.11
CA GLY A 173 -41.82 -8.95 0.15
C GLY A 173 -40.93 -9.56 1.24
N ALA A 174 -39.62 -9.74 0.99
CA ALA A 174 -38.71 -10.16 2.05
C ALA A 174 -38.50 -9.03 3.06
N PRO A 175 -38.41 -9.33 4.38
CA PRO A 175 -38.07 -8.33 5.38
C PRO A 175 -36.66 -7.79 5.14
N PRO A 176 -36.36 -6.50 5.49
CA PRO A 176 -35.02 -5.94 5.38
C PRO A 176 -34.04 -6.78 6.19
N GLY A 177 -33.05 -7.36 5.48
CA GLY A 177 -31.94 -8.06 6.13
C GLY A 177 -30.90 -7.08 6.69
N PRO A 178 -29.90 -7.57 7.44
CA PRO A 178 -28.77 -6.75 7.85
C PRO A 178 -28.04 -6.21 6.61
N PRO A 179 -27.41 -5.03 6.71
CA PRO A 179 -26.64 -4.49 5.60
C PRO A 179 -25.54 -5.49 5.19
N PRO A 180 -25.32 -5.67 3.88
CA PRO A 180 -24.33 -6.61 3.40
C PRO A 180 -22.92 -6.19 3.87
N PRO A 181 -22.04 -7.16 4.16
CA PRO A 181 -20.66 -6.86 4.50
C PRO A 181 -19.97 -6.11 3.34
N THR A 182 -19.24 -5.06 3.66
CA THR A 182 -18.47 -4.28 2.65
C THR A 182 -17.27 -5.05 2.11
N GLY A 183 -16.87 -6.12 2.80
CA GLY A 183 -15.69 -6.92 2.47
C GLY A 183 -14.37 -6.20 2.72
N ASN A 184 -14.39 -5.03 3.37
CA ASN A 184 -13.20 -4.26 3.68
C ASN A 184 -13.10 -3.94 5.18
N ALA A 185 -11.88 -3.60 5.62
CA ALA A 185 -11.59 -3.00 6.91
C ALA A 185 -10.61 -1.84 6.72
N LEU A 186 -10.91 -0.69 7.32
CA LEU A 186 -9.96 0.42 7.44
C LEU A 186 -8.98 0.08 8.57
N LEU A 187 -7.74 -0.24 8.22
CA LEU A 187 -6.71 -0.66 9.18
C LEU A 187 -6.07 0.54 9.90
N SER A 188 -5.80 1.60 9.14
CA SER A 188 -5.20 2.82 9.70
C SER A 188 -5.64 4.08 8.97
N SER A 189 -5.57 5.19 9.70
CA SER A 189 -5.93 6.53 9.22
C SER A 189 -5.05 7.59 9.89
N ASN A 190 -5.04 8.81 9.34
CA ASN A 190 -4.53 9.98 10.03
C ASN A 190 -5.38 11.23 9.71
N ARG A 191 -4.94 12.41 10.16
CA ARG A 191 -5.69 13.66 9.98
C ARG A 191 -5.64 14.19 8.54
N THR A 192 -4.61 13.83 7.79
CA THR A 192 -4.35 14.32 6.42
C THR A 192 -4.82 13.34 5.36
N CYS A 193 -4.82 12.05 5.65
CA CYS A 193 -5.29 11.00 4.76
C CYS A 193 -6.14 9.98 5.54
N LYS A 194 -7.42 9.92 5.20
CA LYS A 194 -8.37 9.05 5.88
C LYS A 194 -8.05 7.57 5.69
N ASN A 195 -7.66 7.19 4.49
CA ASN A 195 -7.46 5.78 4.11
C ASN A 195 -5.96 5.49 3.99
N GLN A 196 -5.31 5.24 5.13
CA GLN A 196 -3.87 4.97 5.19
C GLN A 196 -3.53 3.48 5.01
N ALA A 197 -4.42 2.58 5.41
CA ALA A 197 -4.28 1.17 5.13
C ALA A 197 -5.64 0.46 5.16
N PHE A 198 -5.76 -0.61 4.40
CA PHE A 198 -6.98 -1.40 4.33
C PHE A 198 -6.70 -2.90 4.19
N ARG A 199 -7.67 -3.70 4.61
CA ARG A 199 -7.87 -5.08 4.14
C ARG A 199 -9.10 -5.13 3.25
N PHE A 200 -9.01 -5.84 2.15
CA PHE A 200 -10.15 -6.17 1.29
C PHE A 200 -10.26 -7.68 1.16
N LYS A 201 -11.49 -8.22 1.25
CA LYS A 201 -11.74 -9.65 1.41
C LYS A 201 -10.90 -10.22 2.56
N ASN A 202 -10.27 -11.39 2.39
CA ASN A 202 -9.51 -12.01 3.46
C ASN A 202 -8.00 -11.77 3.34
N ARG A 203 -7.46 -11.64 2.12
CA ARG A 203 -6.02 -11.77 1.87
C ARG A 203 -5.39 -10.61 1.11
N LEU A 204 -6.13 -9.52 0.93
CA LEU A 204 -5.71 -8.36 0.13
C LEU A 204 -5.46 -7.19 1.07
N PHE A 205 -4.22 -6.74 1.18
CA PHE A 205 -3.80 -5.68 2.09
C PHE A 205 -3.13 -4.55 1.33
N GLY A 206 -3.52 -3.31 1.61
CA GLY A 206 -2.90 -2.10 1.05
C GLY A 206 -2.49 -1.14 2.15
N PHE A 207 -1.26 -0.62 2.06
CA PHE A 207 -0.71 0.39 2.96
C PHE A 207 -0.21 1.56 2.14
N GLN A 208 -0.71 2.77 2.42
CA GLN A 208 -0.28 3.98 1.73
C GLN A 208 1.09 4.44 2.18
N TYR A 209 1.43 4.24 3.45
CA TYR A 209 2.74 4.55 4.01
C TYR A 209 3.73 3.40 3.83
N HIS A 210 5.01 3.74 3.86
CA HIS A 210 6.12 2.80 3.75
C HIS A 210 6.50 2.29 5.14
N PHE A 211 6.21 1.05 5.41
CA PHE A 211 6.67 0.36 6.63
C PHE A 211 7.83 -0.59 6.34
N GLU A 212 8.09 -0.87 5.07
CA GLU A 212 9.12 -1.79 4.58
C GLU A 212 10.50 -1.12 4.43
N MET A 213 10.53 0.20 4.16
CA MET A 213 11.77 0.91 3.85
C MET A 213 12.74 0.87 5.01
N ASP A 214 14.00 0.52 4.72
CA ASP A 214 15.12 0.75 5.60
C ASP A 214 15.61 2.20 5.52
N GLU A 215 16.61 2.54 6.33
CA GLU A 215 17.16 3.90 6.38
C GLU A 215 17.77 4.32 5.03
N ALA A 216 18.42 3.38 4.34
CA ALA A 216 19.00 3.62 3.01
C ALA A 216 17.90 3.87 1.96
N GLY A 217 16.77 3.15 2.03
CA GLY A 217 15.62 3.36 1.15
C GLY A 217 14.96 4.72 1.37
N ILE A 218 14.84 5.18 2.63
CA ILE A 218 14.32 6.51 2.95
C ILE A 218 15.25 7.61 2.41
N GLU A 219 16.57 7.47 2.60
CA GLU A 219 17.53 8.40 2.04
C GLU A 219 17.50 8.40 0.50
N ALA A 220 17.38 7.23 -0.11
CA ALA A 220 17.29 7.10 -1.56
C ALA A 220 16.00 7.77 -2.11
N ALA A 221 14.87 7.64 -1.43
CA ALA A 221 13.63 8.36 -1.79
C ALA A 221 13.82 9.88 -1.71
N ALA A 222 14.44 10.37 -0.64
CA ALA A 222 14.74 11.80 -0.46
C ALA A 222 15.74 12.32 -1.50
N ALA A 223 16.78 11.53 -1.85
CA ALA A 223 17.79 11.90 -2.84
C ALA A 223 17.25 11.89 -4.28
N ASN A 224 16.23 11.07 -4.56
CA ASN A 224 15.57 10.98 -5.87
C ASN A 224 14.21 11.73 -5.91
N ALA A 225 13.99 12.67 -4.98
CA ALA A 225 12.80 13.50 -4.97
C ALA A 225 12.63 14.24 -6.30
N GLY A 226 11.55 13.96 -7.02
CA GLY A 226 11.21 14.62 -8.27
C GLY A 226 10.83 16.10 -8.07
N GLU A 227 10.75 16.84 -9.18
CA GLU A 227 10.41 18.28 -9.15
C GLU A 227 9.13 18.57 -8.39
N ASP A 228 8.11 17.72 -8.51
CA ASP A 228 6.82 17.92 -7.84
C ASP A 228 6.92 17.75 -6.32
N VAL A 229 7.71 16.79 -5.84
CA VAL A 229 8.03 16.65 -4.42
C VAL A 229 8.82 17.86 -3.92
N LEU A 230 9.82 18.31 -4.70
CA LEU A 230 10.64 19.48 -4.36
C LEU A 230 9.82 20.78 -4.35
N LYS A 231 8.80 20.92 -5.19
CA LYS A 231 7.86 22.06 -5.14
C LYS A 231 7.08 22.10 -3.82
N VAL A 232 6.79 20.94 -3.22
CA VAL A 232 6.06 20.85 -1.95
C VAL A 232 6.97 21.01 -0.74
N LEU A 233 8.09 20.29 -0.72
CA LEU A 233 9.00 20.22 0.43
C LEU A 233 10.07 21.32 0.44
N GLY A 234 10.56 21.69 -0.73
CA GLY A 234 11.79 22.48 -0.85
C GLY A 234 13.03 21.76 -0.30
N SER A 235 14.17 22.42 -0.35
CA SER A 235 15.44 21.88 0.20
C SER A 235 15.38 21.69 1.73
N GLU A 236 14.75 22.64 2.42
CA GLU A 236 14.60 22.55 3.88
C GLU A 236 13.67 21.40 4.31
N GLY A 237 12.63 21.09 3.54
CA GLY A 237 11.78 19.93 3.78
C GLY A 237 12.54 18.61 3.64
N ILE A 238 13.36 18.47 2.61
CA ILE A 238 14.25 17.28 2.43
C ILE A 238 15.24 17.15 3.60
N LYS A 239 15.85 18.27 4.03
CA LYS A 239 16.75 18.28 5.20
C LYS A 239 16.02 17.82 6.45
N LYS A 240 14.81 18.35 6.69
CA LYS A 240 13.97 17.95 7.80
C LYS A 240 13.63 16.45 7.77
N VAL A 241 13.30 15.88 6.61
CA VAL A 241 13.08 14.44 6.44
C VAL A 241 14.27 13.63 6.95
N ARG A 242 15.50 14.03 6.59
CA ARG A 242 16.73 13.37 7.03
C ARG A 242 16.95 13.45 8.54
N GLU A 243 16.75 14.63 9.12
CA GLU A 243 16.86 14.85 10.57
C GLU A 243 15.83 14.03 11.34
N GLU A 244 14.59 14.02 10.88
CA GLU A 244 13.50 13.23 11.46
C GLU A 244 13.72 11.73 11.31
N THR A 245 14.38 11.28 10.23
CA THR A 245 14.74 9.87 10.03
C THR A 245 15.63 9.38 11.16
N GLN A 246 16.66 10.11 11.53
CA GLN A 246 17.53 9.73 12.65
C GLN A 246 16.75 9.52 13.96
N ARG A 247 15.71 10.32 14.17
CA ARG A 247 14.88 10.26 15.38
C ARG A 247 13.84 9.13 15.34
N HIS A 248 13.18 8.93 14.21
CA HIS A 248 11.99 8.07 14.14
C HIS A 248 12.26 6.67 13.62
N TYR A 249 13.32 6.51 12.80
CA TYR A 249 13.63 5.23 12.16
C TYR A 249 13.78 4.05 13.11
N PRO A 250 14.48 4.13 14.27
CA PRO A 250 14.65 2.97 15.13
C PRO A 250 13.33 2.37 15.65
N ARG A 251 12.34 3.22 15.91
CA ARG A 251 10.99 2.77 16.30
C ARG A 251 10.20 2.28 15.10
N HIS A 252 10.25 3.01 14.00
CA HIS A 252 9.61 2.65 12.73
C HIS A 252 10.06 1.27 12.25
N ALA A 253 11.35 0.97 12.27
CA ALA A 253 11.88 -0.33 11.88
C ALA A 253 11.26 -1.48 12.69
N ARG A 254 11.13 -1.31 14.02
CA ARG A 254 10.48 -2.31 14.88
C ARG A 254 9.00 -2.49 14.54
N LEU A 255 8.28 -1.40 14.32
CA LEU A 255 6.84 -1.44 13.98
C LEU A 255 6.62 -2.01 12.59
N GLY A 256 7.45 -1.62 11.61
CA GLY A 256 7.41 -2.17 10.25
C GLY A 256 7.69 -3.67 10.24
N ASN A 257 8.73 -4.12 10.95
CA ASN A 257 8.99 -5.55 11.11
C ASN A 257 7.81 -6.29 11.75
N ARG A 258 7.11 -5.66 12.70
CA ARG A 258 5.90 -6.23 13.29
C ARG A 258 4.80 -6.43 12.25
N ILE A 259 4.54 -5.45 11.39
CA ILE A 259 3.56 -5.58 10.30
C ILE A 259 3.96 -6.73 9.37
N ILE A 260 5.23 -6.79 8.95
CA ILE A 260 5.71 -7.84 8.04
C ILE A 260 5.59 -9.23 8.69
N GLN A 261 5.98 -9.38 9.94
CA GLN A 261 5.86 -10.63 10.69
C GLN A 261 4.40 -11.07 10.83
N ASN A 262 3.50 -10.15 11.20
CA ASN A 262 2.08 -10.42 11.28
C ASN A 262 1.52 -10.88 9.93
N PHE A 263 1.91 -10.21 8.84
CA PHE A 263 1.51 -10.60 7.50
C PHE A 263 2.00 -12.00 7.11
N VAL A 264 3.28 -12.30 7.35
CA VAL A 264 3.84 -13.63 7.03
C VAL A 264 3.19 -14.72 7.87
N GLN A 265 2.90 -14.47 9.15
CA GLN A 265 2.16 -15.41 10.00
C GLN A 265 0.74 -15.64 9.48
N TYR A 266 0.08 -14.56 9.05
CA TYR A 266 -1.25 -14.64 8.43
C TYR A 266 -1.24 -15.54 7.19
N LEU A 267 -0.22 -15.40 6.32
CA LEU A 267 -0.03 -16.25 5.12
C LEU A 267 0.17 -17.74 5.44
N LYS A 268 0.61 -18.09 6.65
CA LYS A 268 0.81 -19.49 7.07
C LYS A 268 -0.47 -20.13 7.57
N VAL A 269 -1.40 -19.33 8.06
CA VAL A 269 -2.65 -19.82 8.68
C VAL A 269 -3.78 -19.92 7.65
N TYR A 270 -3.82 -19.02 6.69
CA TYR A 270 -4.84 -18.90 5.66
C TYR A 270 -4.27 -19.07 4.25
#